data_ca757dd9e6e6f33aaa481d53b2a80243
#
_entry.id   ca757dd9e6e6f33aaa481d53b2a80243
#
_cell.length_a   1.000
_cell.length_b   1.000
_cell.length_c   1.000
_cell.angle_alpha   90.00
_cell.angle_beta   90.00
_cell.angle_gamma   90.00
#
_symmetry.space_group_name_H-M   'P 1'
#
loop_
_entity.id
_entity.type
_entity.pdbx_description
1 polymer ?
#
loop_
_entity_poly.entity_id
_entity_poly.type
_entity_poly.pdbx_seq_one_letter_code
_entity_poly.pdbx_strand_id
1 'polypeptide(L)'
;MSDASDDFDDYDQGSEFDFDEESFGGSDYGDNEGFEEVKPESTKLKAYEVEHEVLSTADIQQRQDSQIGQVAGILGLSRESVMVLLLYFKWNNDRLLEQYTEDPEGVLKKAGISADDDSNKKEYKIMSVDGFMCDICCEDRQGLKTFALECDHRFCFDCYKQYLTQKIVDEGESRNIQCPGDSCSLVVNNEGIKLIVEDRVYKRYLTLLNRTFVQDHEHLRWCPAPNCEYAIRCDDVSAKDLKTVVPTVQCACGHRFCFGCGLSDHQPCICILVKKWIKKCEDDSETANWISANTKECPKCMATIEKNGGCNHMTCRKCKYEFCWICIGSWAEHGTSWYNCSRYDEKSGVEARDNQAKSRASLERYLHYYNRYANHEQSAKLDKDLYLRTEKKMTQLQSTSGMSWIEVQYLAQASAVLQQCRQTLKWTYAFAFYLEQNNQTHLFEDNQKDLEMAVEQLSELFEKPIQELASLKVTVMDKTAYVNNRRQILLEDTAKGLHEGRWRYQVELK
;
A
#
# COMPACT_ATOMS: atom_id res chain seq x y z
N MET A 1 -8.37 61.17 56.41
CA MET A 1 -9.84 61.05 56.39
C MET A 1 -10.14 60.17 55.23
N SER A 2 -10.36 59.06 55.60
CA SER A 2 -11.31 57.93 55.58
C SER A 2 -11.19 57.13 54.28
N ASP A 3 -10.55 56.00 54.33
CA ASP A 3 -11.08 54.63 54.55
C ASP A 3 -12.30 54.29 53.68
N ALA A 4 -12.10 53.39 52.79
CA ALA A 4 -13.07 52.30 52.53
C ALA A 4 -12.33 51.20 51.76
N SER A 5 -12.10 50.10 52.49
CA SER A 5 -11.86 48.74 52.05
C SER A 5 -13.10 48.22 51.36
N ASP A 6 -12.96 47.48 50.27
CA ASP A 6 -13.94 46.46 49.87
C ASP A 6 -13.24 45.21 49.36
N ASP A 7 -13.55 44.15 50.07
CA ASP A 7 -13.18 42.78 49.84
C ASP A 7 -13.71 42.27 48.48
N PHE A 8 -12.94 41.49 47.75
CA PHE A 8 -13.44 40.59 46.71
C PHE A 8 -13.01 39.19 47.06
N ASP A 9 -14.04 38.40 47.40
CA ASP A 9 -14.05 37.00 47.71
C ASP A 9 -13.50 36.16 46.53
N ASP A 10 -12.65 35.28 46.96
CA ASP A 10 -12.10 34.09 46.36
C ASP A 10 -13.22 33.08 45.99
N TYR A 11 -13.34 32.67 44.74
CA TYR A 11 -14.04 31.46 44.31
C TYR A 11 -13.12 30.58 43.52
N ASP A 12 -12.32 29.82 44.26
CA ASP A 12 -11.68 28.60 43.82
C ASP A 12 -12.76 27.49 43.75
N GLN A 13 -13.07 27.00 42.53
CA GLN A 13 -13.76 25.74 42.31
C GLN A 13 -12.89 24.84 41.46
N GLY A 14 -11.98 24.15 42.17
CA GLY A 14 -11.34 22.96 41.67
C GLY A 14 -12.37 21.83 41.58
N SER A 15 -12.61 21.33 40.38
CA SER A 15 -13.28 20.05 40.16
C SER A 15 -12.23 18.94 40.21
N GLU A 16 -12.11 18.32 41.38
CA GLU A 16 -11.43 17.04 41.57
C GLU A 16 -12.21 15.95 40.83
N PHE A 17 -11.55 15.28 39.90
CA PHE A 17 -12.06 14.02 39.37
C PHE A 17 -11.54 12.90 40.27
N ASP A 18 -12.46 12.35 41.09
CA ASP A 18 -12.24 11.15 41.86
C ASP A 18 -11.97 9.95 40.96
N PHE A 19 -10.84 9.32 41.17
CA PHE A 19 -10.51 8.00 40.67
C PHE A 19 -10.92 6.99 41.76
N ASP A 20 -11.99 6.25 41.51
CA ASP A 20 -12.39 5.13 42.36
C ASP A 20 -11.35 3.99 42.24
N GLU A 21 -10.56 3.83 43.29
CA GLU A 21 -9.78 2.62 43.55
C GLU A 21 -10.72 1.53 44.11
N GLU A 22 -11.13 0.59 43.27
CA GLU A 22 -11.72 -0.65 43.77
C GLU A 22 -10.61 -1.55 44.33
N SER A 23 -10.67 -1.72 45.65
CA SER A 23 -9.83 -2.59 46.43
C SER A 23 -10.09 -4.07 46.13
N PHE A 24 -9.07 -4.78 45.67
CA PHE A 24 -9.06 -6.25 45.65
C PHE A 24 -8.72 -6.79 47.04
N GLY A 25 -9.76 -7.32 47.71
CA GLY A 25 -9.63 -8.17 48.90
C GLY A 25 -9.15 -9.57 48.51
N GLY A 26 -8.07 -10.02 49.14
CA GLY A 26 -7.53 -11.36 48.97
C GLY A 26 -8.26 -12.40 49.83
N SER A 27 -8.24 -13.61 49.36
CA SER A 27 -8.12 -14.95 49.97
C SER A 27 -8.85 -15.96 49.07
N ASP A 28 -8.29 -17.04 48.64
CA ASP A 28 -8.03 -18.25 49.39
C ASP A 28 -7.35 -19.29 48.45
N TYR A 29 -6.55 -20.15 49.03
CA TYR A 29 -5.85 -21.27 48.37
C TYR A 29 -6.84 -22.39 48.04
N GLY A 30 -6.76 -22.90 46.78
CA GLY A 30 -7.45 -24.11 46.39
C GLY A 30 -6.99 -24.64 45.04
N ASP A 31 -6.16 -25.66 45.07
CA ASP A 31 -5.85 -26.76 44.14
C ASP A 31 -6.18 -26.69 42.64
N ASN A 32 -5.10 -26.70 41.88
CA ASN A 32 -4.80 -27.62 40.77
C ASN A 32 -5.95 -28.07 39.85
N GLU A 33 -6.18 -27.34 38.76
CA GLU A 33 -6.69 -27.93 37.51
C GLU A 33 -6.09 -27.17 36.27
N GLY A 34 -5.71 -27.98 35.28
CA GLY A 34 -5.12 -27.72 34.00
C GLY A 34 -5.10 -26.31 33.47
N PHE A 35 -3.90 -25.88 33.06
CA PHE A 35 -3.73 -24.75 32.14
C PHE A 35 -4.44 -25.12 30.80
N GLU A 36 -5.68 -24.72 30.65
CA GLU A 36 -6.24 -24.52 29.33
C GLU A 36 -5.51 -23.32 28.71
N GLU A 37 -4.77 -23.57 27.64
CA GLU A 37 -4.27 -22.48 26.79
C GLU A 37 -5.47 -21.63 26.38
N VAL A 38 -5.61 -20.45 27.01
CA VAL A 38 -6.53 -19.42 26.54
C VAL A 38 -6.01 -19.00 25.17
N LYS A 39 -6.66 -19.54 24.12
CA LYS A 39 -6.47 -19.04 22.76
C LYS A 39 -6.71 -17.54 22.82
N PRO A 40 -5.78 -16.70 22.33
CA PRO A 40 -5.99 -15.26 22.31
C PRO A 40 -7.31 -15.01 21.58
N GLU A 41 -8.24 -14.29 22.24
CA GLU A 41 -9.46 -13.80 21.60
C GLU A 41 -9.04 -13.18 20.25
N SER A 42 -9.63 -13.64 19.18
CA SER A 42 -9.40 -13.08 17.85
C SER A 42 -9.65 -11.57 17.96
N THR A 43 -8.59 -10.79 17.91
CA THR A 43 -8.66 -9.33 17.93
C THR A 43 -9.53 -8.92 16.74
N LYS A 44 -10.76 -8.46 17.01
CA LYS A 44 -11.66 -7.98 15.95
C LYS A 44 -10.92 -6.91 15.17
N LEU A 45 -10.81 -7.10 13.88
CA LEU A 45 -10.22 -6.12 12.96
C LEU A 45 -10.94 -4.77 13.11
N LYS A 46 -10.19 -3.69 13.08
CA LYS A 46 -10.76 -2.34 13.10
C LYS A 46 -11.46 -2.05 11.77
N ALA A 47 -12.42 -1.16 11.75
CA ALA A 47 -13.25 -0.87 10.57
C ALA A 47 -12.45 -0.45 9.32
N TYR A 48 -11.24 0.08 9.47
CA TYR A 48 -10.34 0.46 8.38
C TYR A 48 -9.30 -0.61 8.01
N GLU A 49 -9.26 -1.74 8.70
CA GLU A 49 -8.33 -2.84 8.46
C GLU A 49 -9.01 -3.92 7.63
N VAL A 50 -8.24 -4.58 6.77
CA VAL A 50 -8.68 -5.72 5.97
C VAL A 50 -7.79 -6.91 6.25
N GLU A 51 -8.38 -8.11 6.30
CA GLU A 51 -7.62 -9.33 6.44
C GLU A 51 -6.84 -9.61 5.15
N HIS A 52 -5.59 -9.94 5.28
CA HIS A 52 -4.73 -10.25 4.15
C HIS A 52 -3.60 -11.19 4.53
N GLU A 53 -3.16 -11.97 3.56
CA GLU A 53 -2.07 -12.93 3.68
C GLU A 53 -0.93 -12.54 2.74
N VAL A 54 0.31 -12.61 3.24
CA VAL A 54 1.51 -12.37 2.42
C VAL A 54 2.02 -13.69 1.90
N LEU A 55 2.14 -13.83 0.59
CA LEU A 55 2.56 -15.04 -0.10
C LEU A 55 3.96 -14.86 -0.68
N SER A 56 4.86 -15.79 -0.38
CA SER A 56 6.13 -15.94 -1.07
C SER A 56 5.94 -16.64 -2.44
N THR A 57 6.99 -16.64 -3.26
CA THR A 57 7.00 -17.40 -4.52
C THR A 57 6.78 -18.89 -4.30
N ALA A 58 7.26 -19.45 -3.19
CA ALA A 58 7.05 -20.85 -2.83
C ALA A 58 5.57 -21.13 -2.48
N ASP A 59 4.93 -20.23 -1.72
CA ASP A 59 3.50 -20.36 -1.39
C ASP A 59 2.63 -20.28 -2.64
N ILE A 60 2.98 -19.42 -3.60
CA ILE A 60 2.29 -19.31 -4.89
C ILE A 60 2.40 -20.62 -5.67
N GLN A 61 3.61 -21.21 -5.75
CA GLN A 61 3.83 -22.49 -6.43
C GLN A 61 3.05 -23.64 -5.76
N GLN A 62 3.06 -23.69 -4.44
CA GLN A 62 2.30 -24.68 -3.69
C GLN A 62 0.79 -24.57 -3.95
N ARG A 63 0.25 -23.34 -4.07
CA ARG A 63 -1.16 -23.13 -4.42
C ARG A 63 -1.47 -23.57 -5.85
N GLN A 64 -0.60 -23.27 -6.81
CA GLN A 64 -0.72 -23.76 -8.19
C GLN A 64 -0.74 -25.29 -8.21
N ASP A 65 0.21 -25.93 -7.54
CA ASP A 65 0.32 -27.38 -7.47
C ASP A 65 -0.91 -28.05 -6.82
N SER A 66 -1.44 -27.41 -5.76
CA SER A 66 -2.66 -27.87 -5.10
C SER A 66 -3.86 -27.79 -6.04
N GLN A 67 -4.04 -26.66 -6.74
CA GLN A 67 -5.14 -26.46 -7.69
C GLN A 67 -5.05 -27.42 -8.87
N ILE A 68 -3.86 -27.60 -9.45
CA ILE A 68 -3.61 -28.59 -10.51
C ILE A 68 -3.98 -29.99 -10.02
N GLY A 69 -3.55 -30.37 -8.80
CA GLY A 69 -3.86 -31.68 -8.24
C GLY A 69 -5.34 -31.90 -8.01
N GLN A 70 -6.09 -30.92 -7.51
CA GLN A 70 -7.53 -30.99 -7.32
C GLN A 70 -8.27 -31.18 -8.65
N VAL A 71 -7.96 -30.32 -9.64
CA VAL A 71 -8.63 -30.42 -10.96
C VAL A 71 -8.25 -31.71 -11.70
N ALA A 72 -7.00 -32.17 -11.59
CA ALA A 72 -6.57 -33.44 -12.17
C ALA A 72 -7.34 -34.65 -11.58
N GLY A 73 -7.58 -34.62 -10.26
CA GLY A 73 -8.40 -35.62 -9.59
C GLY A 73 -9.88 -35.63 -10.05
N ILE A 74 -10.44 -34.46 -10.35
CA ILE A 74 -11.82 -34.30 -10.83
C ILE A 74 -11.96 -34.74 -12.29
N LEU A 75 -11.05 -34.28 -13.17
CA LEU A 75 -11.16 -34.51 -14.61
C LEU A 75 -10.57 -35.85 -15.05
N GLY A 76 -9.75 -36.50 -14.22
CA GLY A 76 -9.04 -37.74 -14.57
C GLY A 76 -7.92 -37.55 -15.62
N LEU A 77 -7.44 -36.31 -15.78
CA LEU A 77 -6.37 -35.93 -16.73
C LEU A 77 -5.00 -35.91 -16.07
N SER A 78 -3.95 -35.90 -16.90
CA SER A 78 -2.59 -35.70 -16.42
C SER A 78 -2.43 -34.31 -15.82
N ARG A 79 -1.50 -34.14 -14.85
CA ARG A 79 -1.19 -32.82 -14.24
C ARG A 79 -0.71 -31.80 -15.27
N GLU A 80 0.03 -32.25 -16.29
CA GLU A 80 0.53 -31.42 -17.37
C GLU A 80 -0.60 -30.88 -18.25
N SER A 81 -1.55 -31.72 -18.64
CA SER A 81 -2.73 -31.33 -19.40
C SER A 81 -3.62 -30.38 -18.62
N VAL A 82 -3.83 -30.66 -17.33
CA VAL A 82 -4.58 -29.76 -16.42
C VAL A 82 -3.90 -28.42 -16.28
N MET A 83 -2.58 -28.36 -16.19
CA MET A 83 -1.85 -27.10 -16.12
C MET A 83 -2.08 -26.24 -17.37
N VAL A 84 -2.04 -26.86 -18.58
CA VAL A 84 -2.33 -26.15 -19.84
C VAL A 84 -3.78 -25.66 -19.87
N LEU A 85 -4.75 -26.47 -19.42
CA LEU A 85 -6.15 -26.07 -19.29
C LEU A 85 -6.34 -24.89 -18.33
N LEU A 86 -5.74 -24.96 -17.15
CA LEU A 86 -5.83 -23.88 -16.16
C LEU A 86 -5.22 -22.56 -16.69
N LEU A 87 -4.11 -22.63 -17.41
CA LEU A 87 -3.52 -21.45 -18.07
C LEU A 87 -4.45 -20.89 -19.17
N TYR A 88 -5.09 -21.77 -19.96
CA TYR A 88 -6.04 -21.35 -20.98
C TYR A 88 -7.28 -20.70 -20.37
N PHE A 89 -7.83 -21.23 -19.28
CA PHE A 89 -8.98 -20.70 -18.56
C PHE A 89 -8.62 -19.62 -17.52
N LYS A 90 -7.38 -19.15 -17.49
CA LYS A 90 -6.89 -18.12 -16.54
C LYS A 90 -7.17 -18.51 -15.09
N TRP A 91 -6.88 -19.75 -14.74
CA TRP A 91 -7.05 -20.34 -13.41
C TRP A 91 -8.50 -20.31 -12.86
N ASN A 92 -9.49 -20.13 -13.73
CA ASN A 92 -10.90 -20.15 -13.35
C ASN A 92 -11.43 -21.60 -13.42
N ASN A 93 -11.49 -22.26 -12.25
CA ASN A 93 -11.91 -23.66 -12.13
C ASN A 93 -13.35 -23.86 -12.56
N ASP A 94 -14.27 -22.98 -12.15
CA ASP A 94 -15.70 -23.13 -12.40
C ASP A 94 -15.99 -23.13 -13.89
N ARG A 95 -15.41 -22.16 -14.60
CA ARG A 95 -15.53 -22.04 -16.05
C ARG A 95 -14.86 -23.21 -16.78
N LEU A 96 -13.72 -23.70 -16.28
CA LEU A 96 -13.05 -24.86 -16.84
C LEU A 96 -13.94 -26.10 -16.69
N LEU A 97 -14.43 -26.36 -15.48
CA LEU A 97 -15.26 -27.57 -15.20
C LEU A 97 -16.58 -27.55 -15.97
N GLU A 98 -17.24 -26.37 -16.04
CA GLU A 98 -18.47 -26.20 -16.81
C GLU A 98 -18.24 -26.54 -18.30
N GLN A 99 -17.28 -25.89 -18.95
CA GLN A 99 -17.04 -26.07 -20.39
C GLN A 99 -16.47 -27.45 -20.72
N TYR A 100 -15.63 -27.99 -19.83
CA TYR A 100 -15.10 -29.34 -20.03
C TYR A 100 -16.18 -30.39 -19.92
N THR A 101 -17.18 -30.27 -19.03
CA THR A 101 -18.31 -31.20 -18.90
C THR A 101 -19.23 -31.15 -20.13
N GLU A 102 -19.37 -29.98 -20.77
CA GLU A 102 -20.18 -29.81 -21.97
C GLU A 102 -19.51 -30.39 -23.24
N ASP A 103 -18.22 -30.10 -23.48
CA ASP A 103 -17.48 -30.48 -24.67
C ASP A 103 -16.01 -30.78 -24.35
N PRO A 104 -15.67 -31.93 -23.80
CA PRO A 104 -14.31 -32.31 -23.43
C PRO A 104 -13.31 -32.25 -24.60
N GLU A 105 -13.67 -32.83 -25.74
CA GLU A 105 -12.78 -32.89 -26.91
C GLU A 105 -12.53 -31.51 -27.52
N GLY A 106 -13.59 -30.70 -27.62
CA GLY A 106 -13.49 -29.33 -28.10
C GLY A 106 -12.63 -28.42 -27.22
N VAL A 107 -12.73 -28.60 -25.90
CA VAL A 107 -11.92 -27.86 -24.90
C VAL A 107 -10.45 -28.23 -25.01
N LEU A 108 -10.13 -29.56 -25.04
CA LEU A 108 -8.74 -30.02 -25.21
C LEU A 108 -8.12 -29.49 -26.51
N LYS A 109 -8.83 -29.59 -27.62
CA LYS A 109 -8.37 -29.10 -28.92
C LYS A 109 -8.15 -27.60 -28.92
N LYS A 110 -9.06 -26.80 -28.33
CA LYS A 110 -8.92 -25.33 -28.22
C LYS A 110 -7.76 -24.92 -27.31
N ALA A 111 -7.49 -25.68 -26.27
CA ALA A 111 -6.38 -25.45 -25.37
C ALA A 111 -5.03 -25.93 -25.94
N GLY A 112 -5.02 -26.60 -27.09
CA GLY A 112 -3.81 -27.12 -27.73
C GLY A 112 -3.26 -28.37 -27.06
N ILE A 113 -4.15 -29.27 -26.59
CA ILE A 113 -3.81 -30.53 -25.99
C ILE A 113 -4.26 -31.66 -26.95
N SER A 114 -3.44 -32.70 -27.10
CA SER A 114 -3.81 -33.90 -27.88
C SER A 114 -4.92 -34.69 -27.20
N ALA A 115 -5.85 -35.24 -27.97
CA ALA A 115 -6.95 -36.04 -27.44
C ALA A 115 -6.48 -37.38 -26.81
N ASP A 116 -5.31 -37.88 -27.17
CA ASP A 116 -4.69 -39.09 -26.64
C ASP A 116 -3.89 -38.81 -25.37
N ASP A 117 -4.53 -38.32 -24.31
CA ASP A 117 -3.91 -38.07 -22.98
C ASP A 117 -3.71 -39.37 -22.19
N ASP A 118 -3.07 -40.39 -22.80
CA ASP A 118 -2.69 -41.59 -22.10
C ASP A 118 -1.43 -41.33 -21.25
N SER A 119 -1.64 -41.05 -19.95
CA SER A 119 -0.65 -40.63 -18.95
C SER A 119 0.59 -41.56 -18.83
N ASN A 120 0.59 -42.70 -19.52
CA ASN A 120 1.65 -43.69 -19.43
C ASN A 120 2.68 -43.68 -20.58
N LYS A 121 2.60 -42.77 -21.57
CA LYS A 121 3.46 -42.85 -22.77
C LYS A 121 4.21 -41.59 -23.20
N LYS A 122 4.17 -40.48 -22.47
CA LYS A 122 4.82 -39.25 -22.91
C LYS A 122 6.29 -39.16 -22.46
N GLU A 123 7.14 -40.05 -22.98
CA GLU A 123 8.59 -39.79 -22.98
C GLU A 123 8.94 -38.92 -24.20
N TYR A 124 9.22 -37.65 -23.98
CA TYR A 124 9.83 -36.78 -25.00
C TYR A 124 11.18 -37.39 -25.42
N LYS A 125 11.27 -37.93 -26.62
CA LYS A 125 12.51 -38.54 -27.11
C LYS A 125 13.29 -37.55 -27.92
N ILE A 126 14.44 -37.12 -27.36
CA ILE A 126 15.46 -36.47 -28.16
C ILE A 126 16.11 -37.57 -28.98
N MET A 127 15.93 -37.54 -30.28
CA MET A 127 16.39 -38.55 -31.22
C MET A 127 17.30 -37.95 -32.29
N SER A 128 18.30 -38.72 -32.71
CA SER A 128 19.03 -38.42 -33.94
C SER A 128 18.35 -39.24 -35.05
N VAL A 129 17.96 -38.56 -36.13
CA VAL A 129 17.31 -39.18 -37.30
C VAL A 129 18.24 -39.05 -38.49
N ASP A 130 18.62 -40.16 -39.09
CA ASP A 130 19.50 -40.15 -40.27
C ASP A 130 18.80 -39.51 -41.47
N GLY A 131 19.48 -38.60 -42.14
CA GLY A 131 18.93 -37.90 -43.30
C GLY A 131 17.88 -36.82 -42.99
N PHE A 132 17.77 -36.43 -41.71
CA PHE A 132 16.84 -35.35 -41.29
C PHE A 132 17.44 -33.98 -41.69
N MET A 133 16.65 -33.18 -42.35
CA MET A 133 16.93 -31.76 -42.61
C MET A 133 15.97 -30.90 -41.80
N CYS A 134 16.46 -29.94 -41.02
CA CYS A 134 15.61 -29.06 -40.20
C CYS A 134 15.01 -27.94 -41.06
N ASP A 135 13.69 -27.80 -41.10
CA ASP A 135 12.98 -26.77 -41.86
C ASP A 135 13.27 -25.32 -41.43
N ILE A 136 13.79 -25.13 -40.19
CA ILE A 136 14.09 -23.80 -39.66
C ILE A 136 15.49 -23.32 -40.07
N CYS A 137 16.52 -24.16 -39.92
CA CYS A 137 17.92 -23.78 -40.17
C CYS A 137 18.51 -24.43 -41.45
N CYS A 138 17.76 -25.33 -42.10
CA CYS A 138 18.16 -26.11 -43.28
C CYS A 138 19.44 -26.95 -43.05
N GLU A 139 19.79 -27.30 -41.82
CA GLU A 139 20.91 -28.19 -41.48
C GLU A 139 20.50 -29.66 -41.61
N ASP A 140 21.40 -30.46 -42.23
CA ASP A 140 21.25 -31.89 -42.48
C ASP A 140 22.43 -32.74 -41.95
N ARG A 141 23.18 -32.23 -40.97
CA ARG A 141 24.36 -32.90 -40.40
C ARG A 141 24.01 -34.28 -39.84
N GLN A 142 24.85 -35.29 -40.14
CA GLN A 142 24.70 -36.63 -39.51
C GLN A 142 24.76 -36.55 -37.99
N GLY A 143 23.83 -37.23 -37.32
CA GLY A 143 23.74 -37.23 -35.87
C GLY A 143 23.07 -35.98 -35.28
N LEU A 144 22.38 -35.16 -36.08
CA LEU A 144 21.63 -34.00 -35.61
C LEU A 144 20.59 -34.43 -34.61
N LYS A 145 20.67 -33.93 -33.39
CA LYS A 145 19.65 -34.15 -32.36
C LYS A 145 18.38 -33.41 -32.72
N THR A 146 17.26 -34.11 -32.70
CA THR A 146 15.95 -33.58 -33.04
C THR A 146 14.95 -33.75 -31.88
N PHE A 147 13.94 -32.90 -31.86
CA PHE A 147 12.83 -32.96 -30.92
C PHE A 147 11.50 -32.83 -31.67
N ALA A 148 10.50 -33.57 -31.26
CA ALA A 148 9.14 -33.47 -31.76
C ALA A 148 8.16 -33.64 -30.61
N LEU A 149 7.04 -32.93 -30.69
CA LEU A 149 5.84 -33.19 -29.86
C LEU A 149 4.96 -34.23 -30.53
N GLU A 150 3.78 -34.53 -29.97
CA GLU A 150 2.81 -35.45 -30.50
C GLU A 150 2.26 -35.10 -31.90
N CYS A 151 2.41 -33.84 -32.31
CA CYS A 151 2.08 -33.35 -33.67
C CYS A 151 3.03 -33.84 -34.76
N ASP A 152 4.12 -34.53 -34.40
CA ASP A 152 5.19 -35.01 -35.27
C ASP A 152 5.94 -33.93 -36.08
N HIS A 153 5.66 -32.63 -35.83
CA HIS A 153 6.49 -31.56 -36.36
C HIS A 153 7.86 -31.60 -35.68
N ARG A 154 8.84 -32.01 -36.44
CA ARG A 154 10.20 -32.27 -35.98
C ARG A 154 11.15 -31.18 -36.36
N PHE A 155 11.94 -30.66 -35.40
CA PHE A 155 12.96 -29.65 -35.60
C PHE A 155 14.25 -30.04 -34.90
N CYS A 156 15.38 -29.47 -35.29
CA CYS A 156 16.62 -29.70 -34.56
C CYS A 156 16.52 -29.10 -33.16
N PHE A 157 17.24 -29.73 -32.22
CA PHE A 157 17.21 -29.35 -30.81
C PHE A 157 17.61 -27.89 -30.60
N ASP A 158 18.60 -27.39 -31.33
CA ASP A 158 19.09 -26.02 -31.20
C ASP A 158 18.07 -24.99 -31.67
N CYS A 159 17.38 -25.25 -32.81
CA CYS A 159 16.29 -24.37 -33.26
C CYS A 159 15.11 -24.36 -32.28
N TYR A 160 14.75 -25.51 -31.75
CA TYR A 160 13.68 -25.59 -30.76
C TYR A 160 14.03 -24.86 -29.46
N LYS A 161 15.30 -25.02 -28.99
CA LYS A 161 15.83 -24.32 -27.83
C LYS A 161 15.83 -22.79 -28.06
N GLN A 162 16.29 -22.35 -29.21
CA GLN A 162 16.31 -20.94 -29.55
C GLN A 162 14.90 -20.34 -29.59
N TYR A 163 13.95 -21.05 -30.23
CA TYR A 163 12.56 -20.64 -30.31
C TYR A 163 11.94 -20.48 -28.91
N LEU A 164 12.06 -21.49 -28.04
CA LEU A 164 11.54 -21.43 -26.67
C LEU A 164 12.22 -20.33 -25.86
N THR A 165 13.53 -20.15 -26.03
CA THR A 165 14.27 -19.07 -25.35
C THR A 165 13.76 -17.70 -25.75
N GLN A 166 13.54 -17.46 -27.05
CA GLN A 166 12.98 -16.21 -27.55
C GLN A 166 11.57 -15.96 -27.00
N LYS A 167 10.68 -16.97 -27.04
CA LYS A 167 9.32 -16.87 -26.51
C LYS A 167 9.32 -16.51 -25.02
N ILE A 168 10.17 -17.15 -24.21
CA ILE A 168 10.19 -16.97 -22.76
C ILE A 168 10.92 -15.68 -22.35
N VAL A 169 12.11 -15.41 -22.94
CA VAL A 169 12.97 -14.31 -22.47
C VAL A 169 12.59 -12.98 -23.11
N ASP A 170 12.44 -12.97 -24.44
CA ASP A 170 12.24 -11.75 -25.21
C ASP A 170 10.77 -11.35 -25.30
N GLU A 171 9.87 -12.32 -25.54
CA GLU A 171 8.43 -12.06 -25.65
C GLU A 171 7.71 -12.15 -24.30
N GLY A 172 8.31 -12.80 -23.28
CA GLY A 172 7.70 -12.98 -21.96
C GLY A 172 6.50 -13.91 -21.97
N GLU A 173 6.40 -14.82 -22.94
CA GLU A 173 5.29 -15.76 -23.06
C GLU A 173 5.45 -16.94 -22.09
N SER A 174 4.36 -17.35 -21.46
CA SER A 174 4.34 -18.50 -20.54
C SER A 174 3.04 -19.31 -20.60
N ARG A 175 1.98 -18.79 -21.22
CA ARG A 175 0.65 -19.42 -21.20
C ARG A 175 0.43 -20.37 -22.35
N ASN A 176 0.84 -19.97 -23.54
CA ASN A 176 0.48 -20.63 -24.79
C ASN A 176 1.65 -20.67 -25.76
N ILE A 177 2.74 -21.34 -25.35
CA ILE A 177 3.88 -21.53 -26.23
C ILE A 177 3.59 -22.74 -27.12
N GLN A 178 3.19 -22.49 -28.38
CA GLN A 178 2.81 -23.51 -29.33
C GLN A 178 4.01 -24.14 -30.03
N CYS A 179 3.79 -25.28 -30.65
CA CYS A 179 4.75 -25.89 -31.57
C CYS A 179 5.15 -24.92 -32.70
N PRO A 180 6.42 -24.81 -33.07
CA PRO A 180 6.86 -23.93 -34.18
C PRO A 180 6.43 -24.39 -35.57
N GLY A 181 5.75 -25.53 -35.71
CA GLY A 181 5.21 -26.03 -36.97
C GLY A 181 4.06 -25.17 -37.51
N ASP A 182 3.98 -25.05 -38.84
CA ASP A 182 2.95 -24.25 -39.49
C ASP A 182 1.53 -24.69 -39.08
N SER A 183 0.72 -23.73 -38.67
CA SER A 183 -0.68 -23.92 -38.26
C SER A 183 -0.89 -24.95 -37.14
N CYS A 184 0.14 -25.27 -36.35
CA CYS A 184 0.06 -26.20 -35.24
C CYS A 184 -0.38 -25.46 -33.97
N SER A 185 -1.47 -25.93 -33.35
CA SER A 185 -2.02 -25.39 -32.12
C SER A 185 -1.53 -26.11 -30.84
N LEU A 186 -0.73 -27.20 -31.00
CA LEU A 186 -0.28 -28.00 -29.84
C LEU A 186 0.66 -27.19 -28.97
N VAL A 187 0.37 -27.14 -27.66
CA VAL A 187 1.14 -26.38 -26.67
C VAL A 187 2.30 -27.22 -26.13
N VAL A 188 3.48 -26.58 -26.03
CA VAL A 188 4.65 -27.18 -25.38
C VAL A 188 4.41 -27.14 -23.86
N ASN A 189 4.23 -28.29 -23.23
CA ASN A 189 3.99 -28.38 -21.81
C ASN A 189 5.24 -28.09 -20.97
N ASN A 190 5.08 -28.00 -19.65
CA ASN A 190 6.14 -27.67 -18.71
C ASN A 190 7.32 -28.65 -18.76
N GLU A 191 7.08 -29.96 -18.91
CA GLU A 191 8.12 -30.98 -19.03
C GLU A 191 8.95 -30.80 -20.31
N GLY A 192 8.29 -30.55 -21.44
CA GLY A 192 8.95 -30.29 -22.73
C GLY A 192 9.84 -29.04 -22.66
N ILE A 193 9.33 -27.98 -22.05
CA ILE A 193 10.14 -26.75 -21.85
C ILE A 193 11.37 -27.05 -20.99
N LYS A 194 11.20 -27.71 -19.84
CA LYS A 194 12.27 -28.07 -18.92
C LYS A 194 13.37 -28.90 -19.56
N LEU A 195 12.97 -29.80 -20.48
CA LEU A 195 13.91 -30.69 -21.17
C LEU A 195 14.79 -29.95 -22.18
N ILE A 196 14.27 -28.91 -22.82
CA ILE A 196 14.91 -28.24 -23.97
C ILE A 196 15.72 -27.02 -23.55
N VAL A 197 15.20 -26.20 -22.64
CA VAL A 197 15.81 -24.92 -22.30
C VAL A 197 16.84 -25.07 -21.17
N GLU A 198 17.73 -24.07 -21.08
CA GLU A 198 18.68 -23.99 -19.95
C GLU A 198 17.99 -23.63 -18.63
N ASP A 199 18.58 -24.04 -17.51
CA ASP A 199 18.05 -23.77 -16.15
C ASP A 199 17.71 -22.29 -15.92
N ARG A 200 18.49 -21.36 -16.47
CA ARG A 200 18.24 -19.91 -16.37
C ARG A 200 16.94 -19.53 -17.06
N VAL A 201 16.69 -20.07 -18.24
CA VAL A 201 15.49 -19.79 -19.04
C VAL A 201 14.29 -20.46 -18.38
N TYR A 202 14.45 -21.70 -17.89
CA TYR A 202 13.41 -22.38 -17.14
C TYR A 202 12.99 -21.66 -15.86
N LYS A 203 13.94 -21.15 -15.08
CA LYS A 203 13.64 -20.30 -13.90
C LYS A 203 12.87 -19.04 -14.30
N ARG A 204 13.23 -18.43 -15.43
CA ARG A 204 12.47 -17.28 -15.96
C ARG A 204 11.05 -17.68 -16.34
N TYR A 205 10.86 -18.83 -16.96
CA TYR A 205 9.54 -19.38 -17.30
C TYR A 205 8.69 -19.58 -16.03
N LEU A 206 9.22 -20.20 -14.98
CA LEU A 206 8.52 -20.35 -13.70
C LEU A 206 8.14 -18.99 -13.06
N THR A 207 9.02 -17.99 -13.17
CA THR A 207 8.71 -16.64 -12.71
C THR A 207 7.53 -16.02 -13.47
N LEU A 208 7.46 -16.25 -14.79
CA LEU A 208 6.36 -15.80 -15.62
C LEU A 208 5.05 -16.52 -15.28
N LEU A 209 5.11 -17.82 -15.02
CA LEU A 209 3.95 -18.61 -14.57
C LEU A 209 3.39 -18.08 -13.25
N ASN A 210 4.25 -17.82 -12.26
CA ASN A 210 3.83 -17.23 -10.99
C ASN A 210 3.19 -15.85 -11.21
N ARG A 211 3.77 -15.05 -12.14
CA ARG A 211 3.22 -13.73 -12.47
C ARG A 211 1.83 -13.84 -13.09
N THR A 212 1.62 -14.74 -14.04
CA THR A 212 0.31 -14.95 -14.68
C THR A 212 -0.71 -15.47 -13.68
N PHE A 213 -0.32 -16.38 -12.77
CA PHE A 213 -1.19 -16.90 -11.73
C PHE A 213 -1.75 -15.78 -10.86
N VAL A 214 -0.88 -14.92 -10.33
CA VAL A 214 -1.30 -13.79 -9.48
C VAL A 214 -2.13 -12.76 -10.26
N GLN A 215 -1.81 -12.52 -11.55
CA GLN A 215 -2.55 -11.58 -12.37
C GLN A 215 -3.97 -12.05 -12.73
N ASP A 216 -4.17 -13.35 -12.82
CA ASP A 216 -5.46 -13.94 -13.21
C ASP A 216 -6.42 -14.10 -12.02
N HIS A 217 -5.93 -14.03 -10.79
CA HIS A 217 -6.75 -14.13 -9.59
C HIS A 217 -7.13 -12.74 -9.07
N GLU A 218 -8.42 -12.49 -8.91
CA GLU A 218 -8.95 -11.20 -8.42
C GLU A 218 -8.51 -10.88 -6.99
N HIS A 219 -8.32 -11.92 -6.16
CA HIS A 219 -7.93 -11.82 -4.77
C HIS A 219 -6.41 -11.85 -4.54
N LEU A 220 -5.61 -11.83 -5.61
CA LEU A 220 -4.16 -11.80 -5.55
C LEU A 220 -3.59 -10.54 -6.21
N ARG A 221 -2.56 -9.97 -5.61
CA ARG A 221 -1.83 -8.83 -6.18
C ARG A 221 -0.37 -8.85 -5.76
N TRP A 222 0.51 -8.57 -6.72
CA TRP A 222 1.92 -8.36 -6.42
C TRP A 222 2.14 -7.08 -5.62
N CYS A 223 3.09 -7.12 -4.69
CA CYS A 223 3.57 -5.91 -4.03
C CYS A 223 4.20 -4.97 -5.06
N PRO A 224 3.80 -3.68 -5.13
CA PRO A 224 4.33 -2.74 -6.10
C PRO A 224 5.71 -2.18 -5.74
N ALA A 225 6.29 -2.55 -4.59
CA ALA A 225 7.63 -2.11 -4.20
C ALA A 225 8.70 -2.63 -5.17
N PRO A 226 9.72 -1.81 -5.51
CA PRO A 226 10.81 -2.25 -6.37
C PRO A 226 11.50 -3.51 -5.84
N ASN A 227 11.72 -4.48 -6.73
CA ASN A 227 12.41 -5.75 -6.42
C ASN A 227 11.74 -6.60 -5.32
N CYS A 228 10.46 -6.39 -5.04
CA CYS A 228 9.71 -7.24 -4.13
C CYS A 228 9.09 -8.43 -4.88
N GLU A 229 9.27 -9.64 -4.34
CA GLU A 229 8.79 -10.89 -4.92
C GLU A 229 7.60 -11.51 -4.15
N TYR A 230 7.01 -10.75 -3.24
CA TYR A 230 5.84 -11.18 -2.48
C TYR A 230 4.54 -10.78 -3.18
N ALA A 231 3.55 -11.65 -3.14
CA ALA A 231 2.17 -11.31 -3.47
C ALA A 231 1.32 -11.20 -2.20
N ILE A 232 0.21 -10.49 -2.30
CA ILE A 232 -0.77 -10.34 -1.22
C ILE A 232 -2.07 -11.00 -1.66
N ARG A 233 -2.67 -11.77 -0.76
CA ARG A 233 -4.02 -12.29 -0.88
C ARG A 233 -4.96 -11.49 0.01
N CYS A 234 -6.10 -11.07 -0.54
CA CYS A 234 -7.15 -10.37 0.18
C CYS A 234 -8.50 -10.83 -0.36
N ASP A 235 -9.19 -11.70 0.39
CA ASP A 235 -10.42 -12.34 -0.07
C ASP A 235 -11.65 -11.46 0.14
N ASP A 236 -11.64 -10.59 1.15
CA ASP A 236 -12.79 -9.80 1.58
C ASP A 236 -13.04 -8.53 0.75
N VAL A 237 -12.26 -8.29 -0.31
CA VAL A 237 -12.33 -7.06 -1.08
C VAL A 237 -12.70 -7.33 -2.53
N SER A 238 -13.89 -6.92 -2.92
CA SER A 238 -14.34 -6.91 -4.31
C SER A 238 -14.24 -5.50 -4.93
N ALA A 239 -14.33 -5.42 -6.25
CA ALA A 239 -14.34 -4.13 -6.96
C ALA A 239 -15.52 -3.21 -6.52
N LYS A 240 -16.61 -3.78 -6.01
CA LYS A 240 -17.78 -3.03 -5.53
C LYS A 240 -17.49 -2.37 -4.17
N ASP A 241 -16.71 -3.03 -3.32
CA ASP A 241 -16.40 -2.58 -1.97
C ASP A 241 -15.44 -1.38 -1.96
N LEU A 242 -14.71 -1.14 -3.05
CA LEU A 242 -13.77 -0.01 -3.18
C LEU A 242 -14.45 1.39 -3.10
N LYS A 243 -15.77 1.45 -3.06
CA LYS A 243 -16.53 2.69 -2.81
C LYS A 243 -16.70 2.97 -1.31
N THR A 244 -16.64 1.95 -0.48
CA THR A 244 -16.91 2.00 0.96
C THR A 244 -15.73 1.57 1.82
N VAL A 245 -14.74 0.92 1.22
CA VAL A 245 -13.54 0.43 1.92
C VAL A 245 -12.28 0.91 1.21
N VAL A 246 -11.26 1.28 1.98
CA VAL A 246 -9.91 1.55 1.50
C VAL A 246 -9.01 0.40 1.98
N PRO A 247 -8.87 -0.67 1.17
CA PRO A 247 -8.18 -1.88 1.59
C PRO A 247 -6.66 -1.68 1.60
N THR A 248 -6.13 -1.16 2.70
CA THR A 248 -4.69 -1.01 2.87
C THR A 248 -4.08 -2.28 3.43
N VAL A 249 -3.11 -2.83 2.71
CA VAL A 249 -2.37 -4.05 3.06
C VAL A 249 -0.89 -3.74 3.28
N GLN A 250 -0.23 -4.59 4.07
CA GLN A 250 1.21 -4.46 4.34
C GLN A 250 1.94 -5.72 3.88
N CYS A 251 2.95 -5.53 3.03
CA CYS A 251 3.82 -6.59 2.56
C CYS A 251 4.90 -6.93 3.58
N ALA A 252 5.47 -8.15 3.52
CA ALA A 252 6.64 -8.55 4.31
C ALA A 252 7.86 -7.64 4.11
N CYS A 253 8.00 -6.99 2.94
CA CYS A 253 9.06 -5.99 2.71
C CYS A 253 8.81 -4.65 3.44
N GLY A 254 7.73 -4.52 4.21
CA GLY A 254 7.34 -3.30 4.92
C GLY A 254 6.54 -2.30 4.07
N HIS A 255 6.40 -2.51 2.76
CA HIS A 255 5.64 -1.61 1.89
C HIS A 255 4.14 -1.71 2.17
N ARG A 256 3.49 -0.55 2.38
CA ARG A 256 2.04 -0.42 2.58
C ARG A 256 1.41 0.16 1.32
N PHE A 257 0.35 -0.49 0.83
CA PHE A 257 -0.33 -0.04 -0.38
C PHE A 257 -1.81 -0.44 -0.37
N CYS A 258 -2.60 0.19 -1.23
CA CYS A 258 -3.99 -0.16 -1.42
C CYS A 258 -4.12 -1.39 -2.33
N PHE A 259 -4.70 -2.46 -1.82
CA PHE A 259 -4.96 -3.67 -2.61
C PHE A 259 -5.85 -3.38 -3.82
N GLY A 260 -6.85 -2.51 -3.69
CA GLY A 260 -7.79 -2.18 -4.76
C GLY A 260 -7.16 -1.49 -5.98
N CYS A 261 -6.33 -0.46 -5.79
CA CYS A 261 -5.78 0.33 -6.89
C CYS A 261 -4.26 0.16 -7.11
N GLY A 262 -3.52 -0.47 -6.18
CA GLY A 262 -2.07 -0.66 -6.27
C GLY A 262 -1.23 0.58 -5.92
N LEU A 263 -1.85 1.71 -5.62
CA LEU A 263 -1.14 2.91 -5.16
C LEU A 263 -0.68 2.75 -3.72
N SER A 264 0.33 3.52 -3.31
CA SER A 264 0.74 3.62 -1.91
C SER A 264 -0.45 3.91 -0.99
N ASP A 265 -0.33 3.56 0.30
CA ASP A 265 -1.37 3.79 1.31
C ASP A 265 -1.97 5.19 1.19
N HIS A 266 -3.27 5.25 1.01
CA HIS A 266 -4.02 6.50 0.84
C HIS A 266 -5.25 6.61 1.75
N GLN A 267 -5.26 5.84 2.86
CA GLN A 267 -6.32 6.01 3.86
C GLN A 267 -6.29 7.44 4.44
N PRO A 268 -7.48 8.05 4.64
CA PRO A 268 -8.84 7.49 4.50
C PRO A 268 -9.49 7.71 3.14
N CYS A 269 -8.80 8.27 2.14
CA CYS A 269 -9.38 8.66 0.85
C CYS A 269 -9.68 7.44 -0.03
N ILE A 270 -10.91 7.30 -0.54
CA ILE A 270 -11.31 6.17 -1.40
C ILE A 270 -10.65 6.24 -2.78
N CYS A 271 -10.43 5.08 -3.40
CA CYS A 271 -9.68 4.96 -4.67
C CYS A 271 -10.18 5.88 -5.79
N ILE A 272 -11.49 6.08 -5.91
CA ILE A 272 -12.09 6.93 -6.94
C ILE A 272 -11.67 8.40 -6.75
N LEU A 273 -11.72 8.88 -5.51
CA LEU A 273 -11.32 10.26 -5.19
C LEU A 273 -9.82 10.47 -5.32
N VAL A 274 -9.01 9.46 -4.95
CA VAL A 274 -7.56 9.47 -5.15
C VAL A 274 -7.21 9.67 -6.63
N LYS A 275 -7.82 8.88 -7.52
CA LYS A 275 -7.61 9.01 -8.98
C LYS A 275 -8.01 10.39 -9.49
N LYS A 276 -9.16 10.91 -9.05
CA LYS A 276 -9.63 12.27 -9.40
C LYS A 276 -8.67 13.35 -8.89
N TRP A 277 -8.15 13.19 -7.66
CA TRP A 277 -7.22 14.13 -7.06
C TRP A 277 -5.88 14.16 -7.80
N ILE A 278 -5.29 12.99 -8.06
CA ILE A 278 -4.02 12.89 -8.80
C ILE A 278 -4.15 13.54 -10.18
N LYS A 279 -5.22 13.20 -10.93
CA LYS A 279 -5.49 13.80 -12.22
C LYS A 279 -5.63 15.32 -12.14
N LYS A 280 -6.36 15.82 -11.14
CA LYS A 280 -6.49 17.26 -10.92
C LYS A 280 -5.15 17.94 -10.64
N CYS A 281 -4.29 17.31 -9.84
CA CYS A 281 -2.95 17.83 -9.56
C CYS A 281 -2.05 17.84 -10.82
N GLU A 282 -2.22 16.85 -11.72
CA GLU A 282 -1.50 16.80 -13.00
C GLU A 282 -1.97 17.88 -13.97
N ASP A 283 -3.28 18.07 -14.09
CA ASP A 283 -3.91 19.07 -14.96
C ASP A 283 -3.56 20.51 -14.52
N ASP A 284 -3.44 20.76 -13.21
CA ASP A 284 -3.11 22.07 -12.63
C ASP A 284 -1.61 22.22 -12.29
N SER A 285 -0.73 21.40 -12.88
CA SER A 285 0.69 21.28 -12.53
C SER A 285 1.50 22.60 -12.66
N GLU A 286 1.16 23.47 -13.62
CA GLU A 286 1.83 24.78 -13.79
C GLU A 286 1.55 25.70 -12.59
N THR A 287 0.33 25.72 -12.08
CA THR A 287 -0.06 26.47 -10.89
C THR A 287 0.59 25.87 -9.63
N ALA A 288 0.69 24.55 -9.57
CA ALA A 288 1.29 23.80 -8.46
C ALA A 288 2.81 24.01 -8.36
N ASN A 289 3.53 24.09 -9.48
CA ASN A 289 4.97 24.34 -9.52
C ASN A 289 5.36 25.71 -8.93
N TRP A 290 4.51 26.73 -9.11
CA TRP A 290 4.74 28.04 -8.51
C TRP A 290 4.64 28.01 -6.96
N ILE A 291 3.84 27.12 -6.39
CA ILE A 291 3.58 27.00 -4.95
C ILE A 291 4.61 26.12 -4.23
N SER A 292 5.24 25.19 -4.94
CA SER A 292 6.17 24.20 -4.36
C SER A 292 7.60 24.74 -4.12
N ALA A 293 7.82 26.07 -4.18
CA ALA A 293 9.10 26.63 -3.78
C ALA A 293 9.38 26.24 -2.31
N ASN A 294 10.46 25.49 -2.08
CA ASN A 294 10.92 25.06 -0.75
C ASN A 294 11.31 26.21 0.17
N THR A 295 11.17 27.45 -0.30
CA THR A 295 11.56 28.67 0.40
C THR A 295 10.36 29.61 0.50
N LYS A 296 10.21 30.24 1.68
CA LYS A 296 9.23 31.30 1.93
C LYS A 296 9.93 32.49 2.63
N GLU A 297 9.35 33.67 2.50
CA GLU A 297 9.86 34.85 3.17
C GLU A 297 9.31 34.97 4.59
N CYS A 298 10.16 35.38 5.53
CA CYS A 298 9.72 35.69 6.88
C CYS A 298 8.70 36.83 6.86
N PRO A 299 7.51 36.68 7.45
CA PRO A 299 6.47 37.72 7.40
C PRO A 299 6.88 39.04 8.14
N LYS A 300 7.89 38.99 9.01
CA LYS A 300 8.35 40.14 9.77
C LYS A 300 9.54 40.85 9.13
N CYS A 301 10.52 40.12 8.59
CA CYS A 301 11.78 40.74 8.13
C CYS A 301 12.14 40.40 6.68
N MET A 302 11.25 39.72 5.95
CA MET A 302 11.37 39.35 4.53
C MET A 302 12.63 38.53 4.19
N ALA A 303 13.29 37.95 5.18
CA ALA A 303 14.42 37.06 4.95
C ALA A 303 13.90 35.73 4.38
N THR A 304 14.52 35.20 3.33
CA THR A 304 14.21 33.92 2.75
C THR A 304 14.53 32.80 3.73
N ILE A 305 13.58 31.91 3.96
CA ILE A 305 13.68 30.77 4.87
C ILE A 305 13.39 29.50 4.07
N GLU A 306 14.25 28.51 4.23
CA GLU A 306 14.09 27.17 3.68
C GLU A 306 13.53 26.23 4.75
N LYS A 307 12.60 25.35 4.38
CA LYS A 307 12.05 24.34 5.27
C LYS A 307 13.02 23.17 5.39
N ASN A 308 13.64 23.02 6.57
CA ASN A 308 14.67 22.00 6.83
C ASN A 308 14.17 20.82 7.67
N GLY A 309 12.93 20.84 8.16
CA GLY A 309 12.29 19.81 8.98
C GLY A 309 10.82 19.60 8.60
N GLY A 310 10.19 18.59 9.20
CA GLY A 310 8.78 18.27 8.95
C GLY A 310 7.81 19.21 9.63
N CYS A 311 8.21 19.86 10.73
CA CYS A 311 7.38 20.75 11.54
C CYS A 311 6.96 22.01 10.78
N ASN A 312 5.73 22.48 11.01
CA ASN A 312 5.20 23.72 10.45
C ASN A 312 5.47 24.94 11.34
N HIS A 313 5.95 24.74 12.57
CA HIS A 313 6.44 25.79 13.42
C HIS A 313 7.82 26.26 12.93
N MET A 314 7.89 27.49 12.48
CA MET A 314 9.10 28.08 11.91
C MET A 314 9.60 29.25 12.74
N THR A 315 10.88 29.23 13.08
CA THR A 315 11.55 30.34 13.75
C THR A 315 12.54 31.03 12.79
N CYS A 316 12.34 32.28 12.50
CA CYS A 316 13.26 33.05 11.66
C CYS A 316 14.62 33.22 12.35
N ARG A 317 15.71 32.73 11.73
CA ARG A 317 17.06 32.81 12.28
C ARG A 317 17.53 34.27 12.45
N LYS A 318 17.06 35.19 11.57
CA LYS A 318 17.46 36.61 11.55
C LYS A 318 16.76 37.44 12.63
N CYS A 319 15.42 37.34 12.73
CA CYS A 319 14.63 38.21 13.62
C CYS A 319 13.95 37.49 14.77
N LYS A 320 14.14 36.16 14.88
CA LYS A 320 13.55 35.28 15.91
C LYS A 320 12.03 35.27 15.94
N TYR A 321 11.37 35.75 14.88
CA TYR A 321 9.93 35.71 14.75
C TYR A 321 9.47 34.29 14.49
N GLU A 322 8.44 33.84 15.20
CA GLU A 322 7.84 32.53 15.09
C GLU A 322 6.55 32.60 14.29
N PHE A 323 6.40 31.73 13.28
CA PHE A 323 5.27 31.73 12.38
C PHE A 323 4.95 30.32 11.85
N CYS A 324 3.73 30.13 11.36
CA CYS A 324 3.31 28.89 10.71
C CYS A 324 3.78 28.85 9.25
N TRP A 325 4.44 27.77 8.85
CA TRP A 325 4.87 27.57 7.46
C TRP A 325 3.71 27.56 6.45
N ILE A 326 2.53 27.08 6.85
CA ILE A 326 1.37 26.94 5.95
C ILE A 326 0.71 28.29 5.68
N CYS A 327 0.24 28.97 6.73
CA CYS A 327 -0.56 30.19 6.61
C CYS A 327 0.26 31.49 6.75
N ILE A 328 1.55 31.40 7.09
CA ILE A 328 2.46 32.55 7.34
C ILE A 328 2.04 33.43 8.54
N GLY A 329 0.97 33.05 9.26
CA GLY A 329 0.49 33.74 10.46
C GLY A 329 1.39 33.52 11.67
N SER A 330 1.22 34.39 12.70
CA SER A 330 1.97 34.32 13.97
C SER A 330 1.75 32.97 14.67
N TRP A 331 2.82 32.34 15.14
CA TRP A 331 2.72 31.09 15.89
C TRP A 331 2.04 31.27 17.25
N ALA A 332 2.20 32.42 17.89
CA ALA A 332 1.54 32.72 19.16
C ALA A 332 0.01 32.73 19.05
N GLU A 333 -0.52 33.17 17.92
CA GLU A 333 -1.97 33.12 17.63
C GLU A 333 -2.44 31.70 17.34
N HIS A 334 -1.58 30.83 16.79
CA HIS A 334 -1.84 29.41 16.61
C HIS A 334 -1.87 28.67 17.95
N GLY A 335 -1.04 29.06 18.93
CA GLY A 335 -0.89 28.39 20.21
C GLY A 335 -2.12 28.45 21.12
N THR A 336 -2.95 29.49 21.00
CA THR A 336 -4.13 29.71 21.86
C THR A 336 -5.46 29.35 21.19
N SER A 337 -5.60 29.54 19.88
CA SER A 337 -6.85 29.26 19.14
C SER A 337 -6.69 28.19 18.05
N TRP A 338 -5.69 27.41 18.17
CA TRP A 338 -5.30 26.26 17.36
C TRP A 338 -5.88 26.18 15.94
N TYR A 339 -5.04 26.46 14.96
CA TYR A 339 -5.11 25.99 13.59
C TYR A 339 -6.44 26.23 12.82
N ASN A 340 -7.05 27.39 12.96
CA ASN A 340 -8.09 27.78 12.00
C ASN A 340 -7.56 27.84 10.56
N CYS A 341 -6.23 27.82 10.39
CA CYS A 341 -5.61 27.74 9.07
C CYS A 341 -5.74 26.38 8.38
N SER A 342 -6.08 25.30 9.07
CA SER A 342 -6.33 23.97 8.45
C SER A 342 -7.69 23.88 7.79
N ARG A 343 -8.67 24.67 8.27
CA ARG A 343 -10.05 24.68 7.79
C ARG A 343 -10.24 25.72 6.67
N TYR A 344 -10.96 25.34 5.62
CA TYR A 344 -11.35 26.27 4.57
C TYR A 344 -12.62 27.02 4.95
N ASP A 345 -12.61 28.35 4.86
CA ASP A 345 -13.79 29.19 5.10
C ASP A 345 -14.57 29.38 3.77
N GLU A 346 -15.69 28.67 3.62
CA GLU A 346 -16.54 28.77 2.42
C GLU A 346 -17.35 30.05 2.33
N LYS A 347 -17.45 30.84 3.40
CA LYS A 347 -18.25 32.07 3.40
C LYS A 347 -17.73 33.11 2.41
N SER A 348 -16.43 33.12 2.16
CA SER A 348 -15.80 34.01 1.17
C SER A 348 -16.18 33.69 -0.29
N GLY A 349 -16.66 32.47 -0.57
CA GLY A 349 -17.03 32.03 -1.93
C GLY A 349 -18.50 32.18 -2.29
N VAL A 350 -19.41 32.26 -1.29
CA VAL A 350 -20.88 32.24 -1.52
C VAL A 350 -21.39 33.55 -2.10
N GLU A 351 -20.73 34.68 -1.90
CA GLU A 351 -21.16 36.00 -2.37
C GLU A 351 -20.69 36.34 -3.80
N ALA A 352 -19.97 35.45 -4.47
CA ALA A 352 -19.44 35.68 -5.80
C ALA A 352 -20.57 35.63 -6.88
N ARG A 353 -21.05 36.80 -7.31
CA ARG A 353 -22.09 36.94 -8.35
C ARG A 353 -21.58 36.79 -9.78
N ASP A 354 -20.28 36.93 -10.01
CA ASP A 354 -19.63 36.84 -11.33
C ASP A 354 -18.92 35.52 -11.56
N ASN A 355 -18.92 35.04 -12.82
CA ASN A 355 -18.21 33.82 -13.20
C ASN A 355 -16.68 33.87 -12.88
N GLN A 356 -16.06 35.05 -12.97
CA GLN A 356 -14.67 35.27 -12.57
C GLN A 356 -14.46 35.08 -11.06
N ALA A 357 -15.36 35.56 -10.23
CA ALA A 357 -15.28 35.39 -8.79
C ALA A 357 -15.48 33.92 -8.38
N LYS A 358 -16.40 33.20 -9.05
CA LYS A 358 -16.56 31.73 -8.85
C LYS A 358 -15.31 30.94 -9.23
N SER A 359 -14.66 31.31 -10.35
CA SER A 359 -13.41 30.66 -10.78
C SER A 359 -12.29 30.93 -9.78
N ARG A 360 -12.16 32.16 -9.23
CA ARG A 360 -11.17 32.49 -8.20
C ARG A 360 -11.44 31.72 -6.91
N ALA A 361 -12.68 31.69 -6.42
CA ALA A 361 -13.04 30.94 -5.21
C ALA A 361 -12.77 29.43 -5.36
N SER A 362 -13.05 28.86 -6.54
CA SER A 362 -12.73 27.46 -6.85
C SER A 362 -11.21 27.23 -6.84
N LEU A 363 -10.42 28.12 -7.40
CA LEU A 363 -8.97 28.05 -7.39
C LEU A 363 -8.41 28.21 -5.96
N GLU A 364 -8.89 29.20 -5.19
CA GLU A 364 -8.49 29.40 -3.78
C GLU A 364 -8.79 28.15 -2.94
N ARG A 365 -9.96 27.56 -3.11
CA ARG A 365 -10.32 26.29 -2.45
C ARG A 365 -9.38 25.17 -2.83
N TYR A 366 -9.09 24.97 -4.11
CA TYR A 366 -8.13 23.96 -4.57
C TYR A 366 -6.74 24.20 -3.96
N LEU A 367 -6.22 25.43 -4.03
CA LEU A 367 -4.93 25.80 -3.50
C LEU A 367 -4.83 25.59 -1.99
N HIS A 368 -5.90 25.85 -1.24
CA HIS A 368 -5.95 25.59 0.20
C HIS A 368 -5.68 24.10 0.51
N TYR A 369 -6.40 23.18 -0.13
CA TYR A 369 -6.25 21.74 0.10
C TYR A 369 -4.94 21.21 -0.51
N TYR A 370 -4.58 21.66 -1.70
CA TYR A 370 -3.35 21.25 -2.38
C TYR A 370 -2.09 21.61 -1.58
N ASN A 371 -2.01 22.84 -1.06
CA ASN A 371 -0.87 23.28 -0.27
C ASN A 371 -0.63 22.40 0.96
N ARG A 372 -1.69 21.98 1.61
CA ARG A 372 -1.61 21.10 2.78
C ARG A 372 -1.25 19.70 2.40
N TYR A 373 -1.87 19.17 1.37
CA TYR A 373 -1.53 17.87 0.78
C TYR A 373 -0.03 17.80 0.43
N ALA A 374 0.45 18.76 -0.33
CA ALA A 374 1.85 18.84 -0.76
C ALA A 374 2.82 19.07 0.41
N ASN A 375 2.42 19.87 1.42
CA ASN A 375 3.22 20.08 2.62
C ASN A 375 3.42 18.79 3.41
N HIS A 376 2.37 17.99 3.62
CA HIS A 376 2.51 16.71 4.30
C HIS A 376 3.33 15.71 3.49
N GLU A 377 3.23 15.71 2.17
CA GLU A 377 4.08 14.89 1.30
C GLU A 377 5.56 15.28 1.41
N GLN A 378 5.85 16.58 1.41
CA GLN A 378 7.21 17.09 1.60
C GLN A 378 7.73 16.77 3.00
N SER A 379 6.92 17.00 4.04
CA SER A 379 7.27 16.69 5.42
C SER A 379 7.55 15.21 5.62
N ALA A 380 6.78 14.30 5.00
CA ALA A 380 7.04 12.87 5.06
C ALA A 380 8.40 12.48 4.42
N LYS A 381 8.80 13.15 3.33
CA LYS A 381 10.14 12.95 2.74
C LYS A 381 11.25 13.42 3.68
N LEU A 382 11.08 14.62 4.27
CA LEU A 382 12.03 15.18 5.23
C LEU A 382 12.12 14.33 6.51
N ASP A 383 11.00 13.80 7.00
CA ASP A 383 10.98 12.90 8.15
C ASP A 383 11.69 11.57 7.85
N LYS A 384 11.62 11.08 6.60
CA LYS A 384 12.40 9.90 6.17
C LYS A 384 13.91 10.16 6.20
N ASP A 385 14.34 11.32 5.71
CA ASP A 385 15.73 11.73 5.79
C ASP A 385 16.17 11.95 7.24
N LEU A 386 15.27 12.45 8.08
CA LEU A 386 15.47 12.58 9.51
C LEU A 386 15.63 11.21 10.17
N TYR A 387 14.86 10.20 9.76
CA TYR A 387 15.01 8.82 10.23
C TYR A 387 16.42 8.27 9.97
N LEU A 388 16.94 8.44 8.78
CA LEU A 388 18.32 8.02 8.44
C LEU A 388 19.37 8.75 9.28
N ARG A 389 19.12 10.00 9.65
CA ARG A 389 19.96 10.76 10.59
C ARG A 389 19.74 10.29 12.03
N THR A 390 18.53 9.89 12.39
CA THR A 390 18.18 9.38 13.72
C THR A 390 18.83 8.03 13.99
N GLU A 391 18.95 7.16 12.99
CA GLU A 391 19.69 5.89 13.09
C GLU A 391 21.16 6.13 13.44
N LYS A 392 21.80 7.12 12.80
CA LYS A 392 23.15 7.55 13.20
C LYS A 392 23.17 8.16 14.61
N LYS A 393 22.15 8.90 14.99
CA LYS A 393 22.00 9.45 16.35
C LYS A 393 21.80 8.35 17.38
N MET A 394 21.04 7.29 17.08
CA MET A 394 20.86 6.14 17.96
C MET A 394 22.21 5.46 18.27
N THR A 395 23.04 5.22 17.26
CA THR A 395 24.39 4.68 17.43
C THR A 395 25.25 5.59 18.30
N GLN A 396 25.12 6.90 18.15
CA GLN A 396 25.84 7.87 18.96
C GLN A 396 25.34 7.92 20.41
N LEU A 397 24.02 7.84 20.63
CA LEU A 397 23.44 7.75 21.97
C LEU A 397 23.89 6.47 22.72
N GLN A 398 23.95 5.33 22.04
CA GLN A 398 24.49 4.11 22.61
C GLN A 398 25.92 4.30 23.10
N SER A 399 26.76 4.94 22.31
CA SER A 399 28.17 5.14 22.66
C SER A 399 28.40 6.18 23.75
N THR A 400 27.52 7.20 23.89
CA THR A 400 27.71 8.34 24.81
C THR A 400 26.92 8.24 26.10
N SER A 401 25.72 7.65 26.08
CA SER A 401 24.80 7.59 27.24
C SER A 401 24.80 6.23 27.96
N GLY A 402 25.51 5.22 27.42
CA GLY A 402 25.49 3.86 27.98
C GLY A 402 24.14 3.14 27.86
N MET A 403 23.20 3.68 27.07
CA MET A 403 21.90 3.05 26.81
C MET A 403 22.06 1.82 25.94
N SER A 404 21.29 0.77 26.25
CA SER A 404 21.24 -0.44 25.42
C SER A 404 20.58 -0.17 24.06
N TRP A 405 20.84 -1.02 23.07
CA TRP A 405 20.19 -0.95 21.76
C TRP A 405 18.65 -0.97 21.86
N ILE A 406 18.10 -1.79 22.76
CA ILE A 406 16.66 -1.88 23.01
C ILE A 406 16.10 -0.57 23.55
N GLU A 407 16.82 0.10 24.41
CA GLU A 407 16.37 1.35 25.04
C GLU A 407 16.31 2.54 24.08
N VAL A 408 16.95 2.50 22.92
CA VAL A 408 16.90 3.57 21.90
C VAL A 408 15.93 3.28 20.76
N GLN A 409 15.29 2.07 20.73
CA GLN A 409 14.32 1.70 19.70
C GLN A 409 13.06 2.58 19.67
N TYR A 410 12.74 3.26 20.77
CA TYR A 410 11.59 4.18 20.82
C TYR A 410 11.66 5.28 19.76
N LEU A 411 12.85 5.73 19.36
CA LEU A 411 13.02 6.75 18.31
C LEU A 411 12.65 6.19 16.93
N ALA A 412 13.01 4.94 16.63
CA ALA A 412 12.64 4.28 15.39
C ALA A 412 11.12 4.12 15.28
N GLN A 413 10.48 3.67 16.37
CA GLN A 413 9.03 3.52 16.46
C GLN A 413 8.31 4.87 16.30
N ALA A 414 8.78 5.92 16.99
CA ALA A 414 8.21 7.25 16.89
C ALA A 414 8.34 7.83 15.48
N SER A 415 9.49 7.63 14.82
CA SER A 415 9.68 8.04 13.42
C SER A 415 8.74 7.30 12.46
N ALA A 416 8.55 5.98 12.65
CA ALA A 416 7.63 5.20 11.83
C ALA A 416 6.17 5.67 11.98
N VAL A 417 5.74 5.94 13.21
CA VAL A 417 4.40 6.50 13.50
C VAL A 417 4.23 7.88 12.87
N LEU A 418 5.24 8.75 12.98
CA LEU A 418 5.24 10.08 12.39
C LEU A 418 5.04 10.02 10.87
N GLN A 419 5.78 9.15 10.17
CA GLN A 419 5.65 8.94 8.72
C GLN A 419 4.25 8.46 8.34
N GLN A 420 3.70 7.49 9.08
CA GLN A 420 2.34 6.98 8.84
C GLN A 420 1.28 8.09 9.03
N CYS A 421 1.43 8.91 10.05
CA CYS A 421 0.50 10.01 10.32
C CYS A 421 0.59 11.11 9.25
N ARG A 422 1.80 11.46 8.79
CA ARG A 422 1.99 12.40 7.66
C ARG A 422 1.31 11.88 6.39
N GLN A 423 1.46 10.59 6.09
CA GLN A 423 0.80 9.96 4.94
C GLN A 423 -0.72 9.98 5.08
N THR A 424 -1.26 9.70 6.27
CA THR A 424 -2.70 9.81 6.54
C THR A 424 -3.18 11.25 6.35
N LEU A 425 -2.53 12.25 6.99
CA LEU A 425 -2.89 13.66 6.89
C LEU A 425 -2.89 14.15 5.45
N LYS A 426 -1.88 13.79 4.65
CA LYS A 426 -1.86 14.08 3.21
C LYS A 426 -3.19 13.73 2.56
N TRP A 427 -3.68 12.52 2.76
CA TRP A 427 -4.89 12.03 2.11
C TRP A 427 -6.20 12.51 2.76
N THR A 428 -6.17 12.94 4.02
CA THR A 428 -7.34 13.60 4.62
C THR A 428 -7.66 14.91 3.92
N TYR A 429 -6.68 15.67 3.46
CA TYR A 429 -6.90 16.90 2.70
C TYR A 429 -7.47 16.64 1.30
N ALA A 430 -6.99 15.59 0.61
CA ALA A 430 -7.59 15.16 -0.66
C ALA A 430 -9.03 14.69 -0.48
N PHE A 431 -9.33 13.98 0.62
CA PHE A 431 -10.68 13.53 0.94
C PHE A 431 -11.61 14.69 1.26
N ALA A 432 -11.20 15.61 2.15
CA ALA A 432 -11.97 16.79 2.55
C ALA A 432 -12.29 17.72 1.38
N PHE A 433 -11.41 17.83 0.37
CA PHE A 433 -11.66 18.62 -0.83
C PHE A 433 -12.95 18.20 -1.56
N TYR A 434 -13.28 16.91 -1.55
CA TYR A 434 -14.45 16.38 -2.25
C TYR A 434 -15.70 16.29 -1.38
N LEU A 435 -15.60 16.53 -0.06
CA LEU A 435 -16.76 16.47 0.84
C LEU A 435 -17.65 17.73 0.72
N GLU A 436 -18.95 17.53 0.85
CA GLU A 436 -19.90 18.63 1.09
C GLU A 436 -19.80 19.08 2.55
N GLN A 437 -19.93 20.39 2.79
CA GLN A 437 -19.90 20.95 4.13
C GLN A 437 -21.19 20.60 4.90
N ASN A 438 -21.01 19.87 6.00
CA ASN A 438 -22.07 19.48 6.93
C ASN A 438 -21.45 19.14 8.31
N ASN A 439 -22.28 18.81 9.30
CA ASN A 439 -21.79 18.49 10.64
C ASN A 439 -20.78 17.33 10.67
N GLN A 440 -20.95 16.33 9.80
CA GLN A 440 -20.01 15.20 9.73
C GLN A 440 -18.65 15.64 9.20
N THR A 441 -18.64 16.51 8.19
CA THR A 441 -17.41 17.09 7.65
C THR A 441 -16.70 17.94 8.69
N HIS A 442 -17.44 18.71 9.50
CA HIS A 442 -16.83 19.48 10.60
C HIS A 442 -16.18 18.57 11.66
N LEU A 443 -16.82 17.46 12.06
CA LEU A 443 -16.24 16.49 12.97
C LEU A 443 -14.96 15.85 12.38
N PHE A 444 -14.99 15.52 11.09
CA PHE A 444 -13.81 15.02 10.40
C PHE A 444 -12.66 16.04 10.40
N GLU A 445 -12.95 17.30 10.10
CA GLU A 445 -11.96 18.38 10.14
C GLU A 445 -11.42 18.66 11.54
N ASP A 446 -12.23 18.49 12.60
CA ASP A 446 -11.78 18.57 13.98
C ASP A 446 -10.83 17.43 14.33
N ASN A 447 -11.16 16.17 13.96
CA ASN A 447 -10.25 15.03 14.12
C ASN A 447 -8.95 15.19 13.32
N GLN A 448 -9.04 15.73 12.10
CA GLN A 448 -7.88 16.05 11.26
C GLN A 448 -6.96 17.07 11.94
N LYS A 449 -7.54 18.14 12.46
CA LYS A 449 -6.85 19.19 13.20
C LYS A 449 -6.12 18.65 14.43
N ASP A 450 -6.80 17.83 15.23
CA ASP A 450 -6.22 17.22 16.42
C ASP A 450 -5.03 16.31 16.08
N LEU A 451 -5.17 15.51 15.02
CA LEU A 451 -4.07 14.67 14.54
C LEU A 451 -2.90 15.52 14.04
N GLU A 452 -3.17 16.60 13.29
CA GLU A 452 -2.13 17.50 12.79
C GLU A 452 -1.36 18.14 13.93
N MET A 453 -2.05 18.67 14.94
CA MET A 453 -1.43 19.20 16.15
C MET A 453 -0.50 18.23 16.85
N ALA A 454 -1.01 17.01 17.06
CA ALA A 454 -0.25 15.96 17.72
C ALA A 454 1.02 15.59 16.92
N VAL A 455 0.91 15.51 15.60
CA VAL A 455 2.02 15.23 14.66
C VAL A 455 3.07 16.35 14.69
N GLU A 456 2.65 17.62 14.71
CA GLU A 456 3.58 18.73 14.80
C GLU A 456 4.36 18.73 16.13
N GLN A 457 3.69 18.47 17.26
CA GLN A 457 4.33 18.35 18.56
C GLN A 457 5.34 17.20 18.62
N LEU A 458 5.04 16.06 17.99
CA LEU A 458 5.97 14.93 17.93
C LEU A 458 7.17 15.28 17.01
N SER A 459 6.91 15.91 15.85
CA SER A 459 7.94 16.32 14.90
C SER A 459 8.92 17.32 15.52
N GLU A 460 8.42 18.28 16.31
CA GLU A 460 9.25 19.25 17.04
C GLU A 460 10.24 18.59 18.01
N LEU A 461 9.83 17.50 18.68
CA LEU A 461 10.72 16.75 19.58
C LEU A 461 11.93 16.17 18.83
N PHE A 462 11.77 15.72 17.58
CA PHE A 462 12.88 15.20 16.78
C PHE A 462 13.89 16.26 16.34
N GLU A 463 13.53 17.54 16.35
CA GLU A 463 14.44 18.64 16.01
C GLU A 463 15.35 19.03 17.18
N LYS A 464 15.08 18.52 18.39
CA LYS A 464 15.89 18.81 19.58
C LYS A 464 17.28 18.14 19.53
N PRO A 465 18.27 18.73 20.25
CA PRO A 465 19.60 18.14 20.37
C PRO A 465 19.57 16.73 20.97
N ILE A 466 20.54 15.90 20.60
CA ILE A 466 20.62 14.49 21.04
C ILE A 466 20.65 14.36 22.58
N GLN A 467 21.36 15.26 23.25
CA GLN A 467 21.49 15.24 24.71
C GLN A 467 20.14 15.44 25.42
N GLU A 468 19.25 16.22 24.84
CA GLU A 468 17.90 16.44 25.34
C GLU A 468 16.98 15.26 25.02
N LEU A 469 17.12 14.63 23.87
CA LEU A 469 16.29 13.48 23.47
C LEU A 469 16.39 12.30 24.45
N ALA A 470 17.57 12.05 25.03
CA ALA A 470 17.75 11.00 26.03
C ALA A 470 16.91 11.24 27.30
N SER A 471 16.81 12.52 27.74
CA SER A 471 16.01 12.91 28.89
C SER A 471 14.51 12.95 28.61
N LEU A 472 14.11 13.06 27.33
CA LEU A 472 12.74 13.18 26.86
C LEU A 472 12.12 11.83 26.44
N LYS A 473 12.77 10.68 26.75
CA LYS A 473 12.31 9.33 26.33
C LYS A 473 10.83 9.12 26.61
N VAL A 474 10.40 9.31 27.85
CA VAL A 474 8.99 9.11 28.27
C VAL A 474 8.07 10.03 27.48
N THR A 475 8.40 11.31 27.37
CA THR A 475 7.62 12.31 26.59
C THR A 475 7.47 11.89 25.12
N VAL A 476 8.54 11.40 24.49
CA VAL A 476 8.49 10.92 23.09
C VAL A 476 7.60 9.69 22.97
N MET A 477 7.69 8.75 23.92
CA MET A 477 6.86 7.53 23.92
C MET A 477 5.38 7.86 24.10
N ASP A 478 5.04 8.71 25.07
CA ASP A 478 3.66 9.13 25.34
C ASP A 478 3.06 9.88 24.16
N LYS A 479 3.82 10.83 23.58
CA LYS A 479 3.38 11.55 22.38
C LYS A 479 3.22 10.61 21.19
N THR A 480 4.10 9.62 21.01
CA THR A 480 3.99 8.63 19.95
C THR A 480 2.72 7.80 20.09
N ALA A 481 2.41 7.33 21.30
CA ALA A 481 1.19 6.60 21.57
C ALA A 481 -0.06 7.46 21.31
N TYR A 482 -0.04 8.72 21.79
CA TYR A 482 -1.13 9.68 21.57
C TYR A 482 -1.38 9.95 20.09
N VAL A 483 -0.33 10.27 19.32
CA VAL A 483 -0.42 10.53 17.88
C VAL A 483 -0.98 9.32 17.12
N ASN A 484 -0.50 8.12 17.46
CA ASN A 484 -1.00 6.90 16.83
C ASN A 484 -2.48 6.65 17.17
N ASN A 485 -2.89 6.89 18.40
CA ASN A 485 -4.30 6.77 18.81
C ASN A 485 -5.20 7.77 18.07
N ARG A 486 -4.80 9.05 17.95
CA ARG A 486 -5.56 10.06 17.19
C ARG A 486 -5.71 9.66 15.71
N ARG A 487 -4.64 9.11 15.10
CA ARG A 487 -4.72 8.57 13.74
C ARG A 487 -5.73 7.43 13.63
N GLN A 488 -5.72 6.50 14.59
CA GLN A 488 -6.64 5.36 14.59
C GLN A 488 -8.09 5.81 14.72
N ILE A 489 -8.38 6.75 15.62
CA ILE A 489 -9.73 7.34 15.80
C ILE A 489 -10.22 7.97 14.51
N LEU A 490 -9.40 8.79 13.84
CA LEU A 490 -9.76 9.41 12.57
C LEU A 490 -10.06 8.37 11.48
N LEU A 491 -9.20 7.36 11.35
CA LEU A 491 -9.38 6.30 10.35
C LEU A 491 -10.63 5.46 10.63
N GLU A 492 -10.87 5.13 11.89
CA GLU A 492 -12.01 4.31 12.28
C GLU A 492 -13.34 5.03 12.09
N ASP A 493 -13.45 6.30 12.50
CA ASP A 493 -14.65 7.10 12.28
C ASP A 493 -14.92 7.30 10.79
N THR A 494 -13.86 7.58 10.00
CA THR A 494 -14.01 7.75 8.55
C THR A 494 -14.45 6.45 7.88
N ALA A 495 -13.87 5.31 8.24
CA ALA A 495 -14.23 4.01 7.69
C ALA A 495 -15.67 3.61 8.05
N LYS A 496 -16.10 3.81 9.30
CA LYS A 496 -17.49 3.63 9.71
C LYS A 496 -18.43 4.52 8.90
N GLY A 497 -18.06 5.79 8.71
CA GLY A 497 -18.83 6.72 7.90
C GLY A 497 -18.92 6.33 6.41
N LEU A 498 -17.87 5.72 5.84
CA LEU A 498 -17.91 5.17 4.48
C LEU A 498 -18.88 3.99 4.40
N HIS A 499 -18.83 3.09 5.36
CA HIS A 499 -19.69 1.91 5.41
C HIS A 499 -21.17 2.27 5.61
N GLU A 500 -21.45 3.24 6.46
CA GLU A 500 -22.80 3.75 6.75
C GLU A 500 -23.34 4.72 5.70
N GLY A 501 -22.52 5.13 4.72
CA GLY A 501 -22.92 6.12 3.70
C GLY A 501 -23.13 7.54 4.25
N ARG A 502 -22.46 7.90 5.38
CA ARG A 502 -22.58 9.23 6.00
C ARG A 502 -21.97 10.36 5.18
N TRP A 503 -20.99 10.04 4.31
CA TRP A 503 -20.24 11.03 3.56
C TRP A 503 -21.02 11.47 2.31
N ARG A 504 -21.17 12.77 2.14
CA ARG A 504 -21.71 13.39 0.94
C ARG A 504 -20.59 14.05 0.15
N TYR A 505 -20.63 13.91 -1.16
CA TYR A 505 -19.56 14.35 -2.05
C TYR A 505 -20.07 15.41 -3.03
N GLN A 506 -19.23 16.44 -3.28
CA GLN A 506 -19.50 17.48 -4.28
C GLN A 506 -19.35 16.95 -5.72
N VAL A 507 -18.91 15.71 -5.91
CA VAL A 507 -18.67 15.06 -7.20
C VAL A 507 -19.39 13.72 -7.26
N GLU A 508 -19.83 13.34 -8.44
CA GLU A 508 -20.39 12.01 -8.65
C GLU A 508 -19.30 10.94 -8.58
N LEU A 509 -19.54 9.88 -7.82
CA LEU A 509 -18.69 8.70 -7.70
C LEU A 509 -19.05 7.69 -8.80
N LYS A 510 -18.70 8.01 -10.04
CA LYS A 510 -18.86 7.09 -11.19
C LYS A 510 -17.55 6.43 -11.55
#